data_4e75d94c852118b4263099235f85a5f1
#
_entry.id   4e75d94c852118b4263099235f85a5f1
#
_cell.length_a   1.000
_cell.length_b   1.000
_cell.length_c   1.000
_cell.angle_alpha   90.00
_cell.angle_beta   90.00
_cell.angle_gamma   90.00
#
_symmetry.space_group_name_H-M   'P 1'
#
loop_
_entity.id
_entity.type
_entity.pdbx_description
1 polymer ?
#
loop_
_entity_poly.entity_id
_entity_poly.type
_entity_poly.pdbx_seq_one_letter_code
_entity_poly.pdbx_strand_id
1 'polypeptide(L)'
;MRRLVLVRHSKASHDAVTDLERPLTPKGTALAGLLAKELRKRLETTDLLLVSPAARARETARPIRDRLEPADTLVREEIYNLGPNGILRVLAEDGADARTVVVVGHEPTISVLAHILHDTDDDLASQISFGVPTATAVIIDVPGTWADLEPKSARIREIFTARKRD
;
A
#
# COMPACT_ATOMS: atom_id res chain seq x y z
N MET A 1 6.26 -11.29 -14.29
CA MET A 1 5.41 -11.25 -13.09
C MET A 1 5.40 -9.84 -12.53
N ARG A 2 4.24 -9.25 -12.45
CA ARG A 2 4.06 -7.94 -11.82
C ARG A 2 3.90 -8.11 -10.32
N ARG A 3 4.19 -7.04 -9.57
CA ARG A 3 4.06 -7.05 -8.12
C ARG A 3 3.33 -5.80 -7.64
N LEU A 4 2.31 -6.01 -6.82
CA LEU A 4 1.54 -4.96 -6.17
C LEU A 4 1.87 -4.97 -4.68
N VAL A 5 2.23 -3.82 -4.14
CA VAL A 5 2.45 -3.66 -2.70
C VAL A 5 1.41 -2.69 -2.18
N LEU A 6 0.49 -3.19 -1.35
CA LEU A 6 -0.54 -2.38 -0.72
C LEU A 6 -0.06 -2.00 0.68
N VAL A 7 0.01 -0.70 0.96
CA VAL A 7 0.52 -0.18 2.23
C VAL A 7 -0.59 0.59 2.94
N ARG A 8 -0.90 0.21 4.18
CA ARG A 8 -1.69 1.05 5.06
C ARG A 8 -0.79 2.12 5.66
N HIS A 9 -1.21 3.38 5.61
CA HIS A 9 -0.46 4.49 6.22
C HIS A 9 -0.07 4.18 7.66
N SER A 10 0.99 4.83 8.14
CA SER A 10 1.48 4.68 9.50
C SER A 10 0.59 5.39 10.52
N LYS A 11 0.96 5.31 11.80
CA LYS A 11 0.16 5.82 12.92
C LYS A 11 -0.06 7.32 12.81
N ALA A 12 -1.34 7.72 12.75
CA ALA A 12 -1.75 9.11 12.57
C ALA A 12 -2.34 9.71 13.84
N SER A 13 -2.16 11.03 13.99
CA SER A 13 -2.80 11.83 15.02
C SER A 13 -4.26 12.11 14.65
N HIS A 14 -5.12 12.26 15.65
CA HIS A 14 -6.48 12.78 15.47
C HIS A 14 -6.53 14.30 15.64
N ASP A 15 -5.40 14.93 15.96
CA ASP A 15 -5.29 16.36 16.24
C ASP A 15 -5.14 17.14 14.93
N ALA A 16 -6.26 17.36 14.24
CA ALA A 16 -6.34 18.09 12.99
C ALA A 16 -7.77 18.60 12.78
N VAL A 17 -7.92 19.66 11.98
CA VAL A 17 -9.23 20.25 11.69
C VAL A 17 -10.07 19.32 10.82
N THR A 18 -9.44 18.66 9.84
CA THR A 18 -10.14 17.72 8.93
C THR A 18 -9.43 16.37 8.95
N ASP A 19 -10.15 15.32 8.54
CA ASP A 19 -9.56 13.99 8.38
C ASP A 19 -8.39 14.01 7.39
N LEU A 20 -8.53 14.74 6.30
CA LEU A 20 -7.52 14.83 5.25
C LEU A 20 -6.19 15.40 5.76
N GLU A 21 -6.24 16.30 6.74
CA GLU A 21 -5.07 16.99 7.29
C GLU A 21 -4.40 16.24 8.45
N ARG A 22 -4.98 15.15 8.93
CA ARG A 22 -4.41 14.39 10.05
C ARG A 22 -2.99 13.92 9.73
N PRO A 23 -1.97 14.38 10.47
CA PRO A 23 -0.58 13.99 10.22
C PRO A 23 -0.23 12.69 10.94
N LEU A 24 0.94 12.15 10.62
CA LEU A 24 1.53 11.07 11.43
C LEU A 24 1.89 11.60 12.83
N THR A 25 1.83 10.72 13.80
CA THR A 25 2.46 10.98 15.11
C THR A 25 3.97 10.85 14.98
N PRO A 26 4.78 11.34 15.96
CA PRO A 26 6.22 11.07 15.96
C PRO A 26 6.55 9.58 15.87
N LYS A 27 5.82 8.73 16.59
CA LYS A 27 5.96 7.28 16.50
C LYS A 27 5.63 6.78 15.08
N GLY A 28 4.56 7.31 14.48
CA GLY A 28 4.15 6.97 13.12
C GLY A 28 5.22 7.33 12.10
N THR A 29 5.87 8.48 12.26
CA THR A 29 6.98 8.89 11.39
C THR A 29 8.15 7.91 11.48
N ALA A 30 8.52 7.50 12.70
CA ALA A 30 9.59 6.52 12.91
C ALA A 30 9.23 5.16 12.27
N LEU A 31 8.00 4.70 12.45
CA LEU A 31 7.53 3.43 11.86
C LEU A 31 7.47 3.50 10.33
N ALA A 32 7.11 4.64 9.75
CA ALA A 32 7.13 4.82 8.29
C ALA A 32 8.55 4.67 7.73
N GLY A 33 9.55 5.20 8.43
CA GLY A 33 10.96 5.00 8.07
C GLY A 33 11.39 3.55 8.13
N LEU A 34 10.98 2.82 9.17
CA LEU A 34 11.26 1.38 9.29
C LEU A 34 10.56 0.58 8.19
N LEU A 35 9.31 0.93 7.86
CA LEU A 35 8.57 0.30 6.78
C LEU A 35 9.30 0.46 5.45
N ALA A 36 9.76 1.67 5.15
CA ALA A 36 10.52 1.95 3.93
C ALA A 36 11.81 1.12 3.86
N LYS A 37 12.52 1.00 4.98
CA LYS A 37 13.73 0.18 5.08
C LYS A 37 13.42 -1.29 4.80
N GLU A 38 12.34 -1.82 5.35
CA GLU A 38 11.94 -3.21 5.15
C GLU A 38 11.47 -3.47 3.72
N LEU A 39 10.77 -2.52 3.11
CA LEU A 39 10.39 -2.61 1.70
C LEU A 39 11.62 -2.64 0.80
N ARG A 40 12.63 -1.82 1.09
CA ARG A 40 13.86 -1.77 0.29
C ARG A 40 14.60 -3.12 0.27
N LYS A 41 14.51 -3.89 1.36
CA LYS A 41 15.11 -5.23 1.44
C LYS A 41 14.38 -6.24 0.55
N ARG A 42 13.07 -6.04 0.31
CA ARG A 42 12.20 -7.00 -0.39
C ARG A 42 11.98 -6.69 -1.86
N LEU A 43 12.15 -5.43 -2.24
CA LEU A 43 11.88 -4.97 -3.60
C LEU A 43 13.17 -4.53 -4.28
N GLU A 44 13.47 -5.10 -5.44
CA GLU A 44 14.66 -4.74 -6.23
C GLU A 44 14.49 -3.37 -6.87
N THR A 45 13.34 -3.18 -7.55
CA THR A 45 13.00 -1.93 -8.23
C THR A 45 11.56 -1.57 -7.92
N THR A 46 11.26 -0.28 -7.97
CA THR A 46 9.89 0.23 -7.87
C THR A 46 9.67 1.19 -9.03
N ASP A 47 8.66 0.91 -9.84
CA ASP A 47 8.38 1.70 -11.04
C ASP A 47 7.41 2.84 -10.74
N LEU A 48 6.44 2.60 -9.87
CA LEU A 48 5.37 3.55 -9.60
C LEU A 48 4.99 3.52 -8.13
N LEU A 49 4.88 4.71 -7.54
CA LEU A 49 4.35 4.91 -6.19
C LEU A 49 3.07 5.74 -6.31
N LEU A 50 1.97 5.15 -5.88
CA LEU A 50 0.64 5.78 -5.89
C LEU A 50 0.24 6.10 -4.46
N VAL A 51 -0.21 7.32 -4.20
CA VAL A 51 -0.41 7.83 -2.84
C VAL A 51 -1.77 8.51 -2.72
N SER A 52 -2.49 8.21 -1.64
CA SER A 52 -3.67 8.97 -1.23
C SER A 52 -3.28 10.42 -0.89
N PRO A 53 -4.15 11.41 -1.14
CA PRO A 53 -3.87 12.80 -0.81
C PRO A 53 -3.87 13.11 0.69
N ALA A 54 -4.35 12.20 1.54
CA ALA A 54 -4.35 12.41 2.98
C ALA A 54 -2.93 12.63 3.51
N ALA A 55 -2.75 13.57 4.44
CA ALA A 55 -1.44 13.90 5.01
C ALA A 55 -0.73 12.66 5.56
N ARG A 56 -1.44 11.81 6.31
CA ARG A 56 -0.87 10.58 6.87
C ARG A 56 -0.35 9.60 5.83
N ALA A 57 -1.00 9.54 4.68
CA ALA A 57 -0.55 8.70 3.55
C ALA A 57 0.68 9.30 2.87
N ARG A 58 0.67 10.61 2.60
CA ARG A 58 1.80 11.29 1.97
C ARG A 58 3.03 11.26 2.86
N GLU A 59 2.87 11.42 4.17
CA GLU A 59 3.98 11.36 5.13
C GLU A 59 4.54 9.94 5.26
N THR A 60 3.69 8.91 5.16
CA THR A 60 4.14 7.51 5.09
C THR A 60 4.91 7.25 3.79
N ALA A 61 4.42 7.79 2.68
CA ALA A 61 5.02 7.60 1.36
C ALA A 61 6.39 8.29 1.22
N ARG A 62 6.63 9.38 1.93
CA ARG A 62 7.88 10.14 1.79
C ARG A 62 9.14 9.30 2.00
N PRO A 63 9.32 8.58 3.13
CA PRO A 63 10.47 7.71 3.30
C PRO A 63 10.50 6.54 2.30
N ILE A 64 9.34 6.05 1.87
CA ILE A 64 9.26 5.01 0.84
C ILE A 64 9.82 5.53 -0.48
N ARG A 65 9.41 6.72 -0.90
CA ARG A 65 9.92 7.37 -2.10
C ARG A 65 11.44 7.57 -2.02
N ASP A 66 11.92 8.06 -0.89
CA ASP A 66 13.33 8.36 -0.73
C ASP A 66 14.20 7.10 -0.78
N ARG A 67 13.72 5.97 -0.27
CA ARG A 67 14.46 4.72 -0.24
C ARG A 67 14.31 3.88 -1.50
N LEU A 68 13.12 3.82 -2.07
CA LEU A 68 12.84 2.96 -3.24
C LEU A 68 13.13 3.66 -4.57
N GLU A 69 13.18 5.00 -4.57
CA GLU A 69 13.45 5.81 -5.78
C GLU A 69 12.58 5.36 -6.97
N PRO A 70 11.24 5.38 -6.83
CA PRO A 70 10.37 4.98 -7.93
C PRO A 70 10.56 5.90 -9.15
N ALA A 71 10.33 5.35 -10.35
CA ALA A 71 10.40 6.15 -11.57
C ALA A 71 9.39 7.29 -11.56
N ASP A 72 8.18 7.04 -11.04
CA ASP A 72 7.13 8.04 -10.89
C ASP A 72 6.43 7.93 -9.54
N THR A 73 5.98 9.08 -9.02
CA THR A 73 5.15 9.17 -7.83
C THR A 73 3.93 10.04 -8.14
N LEU A 74 2.74 9.50 -7.94
CA LEU A 74 1.49 10.17 -8.25
C LEU A 74 0.56 10.16 -7.06
N VAL A 75 -0.07 11.31 -6.77
CA VAL A 75 -1.12 11.44 -5.76
C VAL A 75 -2.47 11.32 -6.47
N ARG A 76 -3.31 10.37 -6.03
CA ARG A 76 -4.60 10.11 -6.66
C ARG A 76 -5.72 10.13 -5.63
N GLU A 77 -6.71 10.97 -5.85
CA GLU A 77 -7.87 11.12 -4.96
C GLU A 77 -8.71 9.85 -4.84
N GLU A 78 -8.77 9.06 -5.89
CA GLU A 78 -9.50 7.79 -5.93
C GLU A 78 -9.07 6.84 -4.82
N ILE A 79 -7.80 6.89 -4.43
CA ILE A 79 -7.26 6.05 -3.33
C ILE A 79 -7.87 6.45 -1.98
N TYR A 80 -8.25 7.71 -1.83
CA TYR A 80 -8.90 8.21 -0.61
C TYR A 80 -10.42 7.99 -0.63
N ASN A 81 -11.06 8.22 -1.77
CA ASN A 81 -12.52 8.38 -1.86
C ASN A 81 -13.30 7.14 -2.30
N LEU A 82 -12.71 6.23 -3.07
CA LEU A 82 -13.47 5.24 -3.84
C LEU A 82 -13.27 3.79 -3.40
N GLY A 83 -12.59 3.54 -2.27
CA GLY A 83 -12.38 2.18 -1.78
C GLY A 83 -11.57 1.30 -2.73
N PRO A 84 -11.78 -0.05 -2.70
CA PRO A 84 -11.02 -0.98 -3.53
C PRO A 84 -11.12 -0.68 -5.03
N ASN A 85 -12.29 -0.29 -5.52
CA ASN A 85 -12.50 0.05 -6.92
C ASN A 85 -11.67 1.26 -7.35
N GLY A 86 -11.43 2.21 -6.43
CA GLY A 86 -10.57 3.35 -6.68
C GLY A 86 -9.14 2.94 -6.97
N ILE A 87 -8.59 2.03 -6.18
CA ILE A 87 -7.23 1.51 -6.39
C ILE A 87 -7.15 0.74 -7.71
N LEU A 88 -8.11 -0.14 -7.99
CA LEU A 88 -8.14 -0.89 -9.24
C LEU A 88 -8.18 0.04 -10.45
N ARG A 89 -8.99 1.10 -10.38
CA ARG A 89 -9.11 2.10 -11.44
C ARG A 89 -7.78 2.81 -11.70
N VAL A 90 -7.12 3.27 -10.64
CA VAL A 90 -5.85 3.97 -10.74
C VAL A 90 -4.76 3.06 -11.31
N LEU A 91 -4.73 1.79 -10.89
CA LEU A 91 -3.80 0.81 -11.43
C LEU A 91 -4.02 0.60 -12.93
N ALA A 92 -5.27 0.50 -13.37
CA ALA A 92 -5.60 0.35 -14.79
C ALA A 92 -5.20 1.58 -15.60
N GLU A 93 -5.37 2.79 -15.04
CA GLU A 93 -5.04 4.04 -15.72
C GLU A 93 -3.54 4.35 -15.74
N ASP A 94 -2.85 4.14 -14.62
CA ASP A 94 -1.47 4.61 -14.43
C ASP A 94 -0.42 3.50 -14.47
N GLY A 95 -0.83 2.24 -14.29
CA GLY A 95 0.08 1.11 -14.15
C GLY A 95 0.92 0.84 -15.40
N ALA A 96 0.31 0.93 -16.57
CA ALA A 96 0.97 0.69 -17.86
C ALA A 96 1.88 -0.55 -17.83
N ASP A 97 3.17 -0.38 -18.13
CA ASP A 97 4.14 -1.47 -18.13
C ASP A 97 4.92 -1.61 -16.82
N ALA A 98 4.51 -0.89 -15.78
CA ALA A 98 5.16 -0.98 -14.47
C ALA A 98 5.16 -2.42 -13.96
N ARG A 99 6.30 -2.88 -13.46
CA ARG A 99 6.43 -4.23 -12.88
C ARG A 99 6.10 -4.23 -11.40
N THR A 100 6.56 -3.22 -10.68
CA THR A 100 6.31 -3.07 -9.25
C THR A 100 5.64 -1.73 -9.00
N VAL A 101 4.45 -1.80 -8.41
CA VAL A 101 3.65 -0.63 -8.00
C VAL A 101 3.41 -0.71 -6.50
N VAL A 102 3.72 0.38 -5.80
CA VAL A 102 3.43 0.54 -4.38
C VAL A 102 2.29 1.53 -4.23
N VAL A 103 1.26 1.16 -3.48
CA VAL A 103 0.09 2.00 -3.19
C VAL A 103 0.04 2.28 -1.70
N VAL A 104 0.02 3.54 -1.30
CA VAL A 104 -0.15 3.95 0.10
C VAL A 104 -1.57 4.48 0.30
N GLY A 105 -2.34 3.77 1.09
CA GLY A 105 -3.76 4.07 1.30
C GLY A 105 -4.24 3.75 2.71
N HIS A 106 -5.49 3.36 2.81
CA HIS A 106 -6.26 3.30 4.05
C HIS A 106 -6.96 1.96 4.24
N GLU A 107 -7.29 1.65 5.50
CA GLU A 107 -8.21 0.58 5.83
C GLU A 107 -9.66 1.09 5.86
N PRO A 108 -10.63 0.23 5.54
CA PRO A 108 -10.49 -1.21 5.26
C PRO A 108 -10.09 -1.54 3.81
N THR A 109 -9.91 -0.54 2.97
CA THR A 109 -9.62 -0.73 1.53
C THR A 109 -8.45 -1.65 1.27
N ILE A 110 -7.33 -1.49 1.99
CA ILE A 110 -6.11 -2.29 1.79
C ILE A 110 -6.39 -3.78 1.99
N SER A 111 -6.94 -4.16 3.14
CA SER A 111 -7.20 -5.57 3.44
C SER A 111 -8.31 -6.15 2.59
N VAL A 112 -9.36 -5.38 2.32
CA VAL A 112 -10.47 -5.84 1.47
C VAL A 112 -9.98 -6.11 0.04
N LEU A 113 -9.21 -5.21 -0.54
CA LEU A 113 -8.67 -5.41 -1.88
C LEU A 113 -7.72 -6.62 -1.94
N ALA A 114 -6.83 -6.74 -0.98
CA ALA A 114 -5.91 -7.88 -0.90
C ALA A 114 -6.68 -9.20 -0.80
N HIS A 115 -7.72 -9.25 0.01
CA HIS A 115 -8.58 -10.43 0.16
C HIS A 115 -9.31 -10.77 -1.14
N ILE A 116 -9.85 -9.77 -1.83
CA ILE A 116 -10.54 -9.97 -3.12
C ILE A 116 -9.60 -10.55 -4.17
N LEU A 117 -8.36 -10.05 -4.24
CA LEU A 117 -7.40 -10.45 -5.28
C LEU A 117 -6.77 -11.82 -5.02
N HIS A 118 -6.67 -12.24 -3.76
CA HIS A 118 -5.96 -13.47 -3.38
C HIS A 118 -6.72 -14.71 -3.89
N ASP A 119 -6.00 -15.60 -4.57
CA ASP A 119 -6.58 -16.73 -5.28
C ASP A 119 -6.65 -18.05 -4.46
N THR A 120 -6.19 -18.03 -3.22
CA THR A 120 -6.04 -19.22 -2.39
C THR A 120 -6.68 -19.03 -1.02
N ASP A 121 -7.36 -20.05 -0.51
CA ASP A 121 -7.90 -20.06 0.85
C ASP A 121 -6.87 -20.68 1.79
N ASP A 122 -5.90 -19.88 2.20
CA ASP A 122 -4.76 -20.27 3.03
C ASP A 122 -4.67 -19.40 4.30
N ASP A 123 -3.58 -19.55 5.07
CA ASP A 123 -3.36 -18.78 6.29
C ASP A 123 -3.27 -17.28 6.02
N LEU A 124 -2.74 -16.86 4.88
CA LEU A 124 -2.68 -15.45 4.50
C LEU A 124 -4.07 -14.89 4.22
N ALA A 125 -4.95 -15.69 3.59
CA ALA A 125 -6.36 -15.31 3.41
C ALA A 125 -7.05 -15.10 4.75
N SER A 126 -6.83 -15.99 5.71
CA SER A 126 -7.37 -15.85 7.07
C SER A 126 -6.83 -14.60 7.76
N GLN A 127 -5.52 -14.37 7.69
CA GLN A 127 -4.87 -13.20 8.30
C GLN A 127 -5.42 -11.90 7.75
N ILE A 128 -5.51 -11.79 6.42
CA ILE A 128 -5.96 -10.54 5.78
C ILE A 128 -7.44 -10.26 6.05
N SER A 129 -8.25 -11.26 6.33
CA SER A 129 -9.68 -11.10 6.60
C SER A 129 -9.95 -10.30 7.88
N PHE A 130 -8.98 -10.23 8.81
CA PHE A 130 -9.10 -9.46 10.05
C PHE A 130 -8.68 -7.99 9.90
N GLY A 131 -8.28 -7.58 8.70
CA GLY A 131 -7.69 -6.26 8.48
C GLY A 131 -6.21 -6.25 8.84
N VAL A 132 -5.57 -5.09 8.64
CA VAL A 132 -4.14 -4.92 8.92
C VAL A 132 -3.91 -3.70 9.80
N PRO A 133 -2.90 -3.72 10.68
CA PRO A 133 -2.53 -2.54 11.49
C PRO A 133 -1.94 -1.44 10.60
N THR A 134 -1.77 -0.24 11.17
CA THR A 134 -1.01 0.83 10.52
C THR A 134 0.43 0.38 10.23
N ALA A 135 1.08 1.01 9.27
CA ALA A 135 2.45 0.69 8.83
C ALA A 135 2.62 -0.78 8.44
N THR A 136 1.63 -1.33 7.74
CA THR A 136 1.62 -2.70 7.22
C THR A 136 1.69 -2.66 5.70
N ALA A 137 2.49 -3.56 5.14
CA ALA A 137 2.58 -3.79 3.70
C ALA A 137 2.09 -5.19 3.36
N VAL A 138 1.33 -5.29 2.27
CA VAL A 138 0.88 -6.56 1.70
C VAL A 138 1.51 -6.68 0.32
N ILE A 139 2.38 -7.66 0.12
CA ILE A 139 3.07 -7.91 -1.14
C ILE A 139 2.30 -8.97 -1.91
N ILE A 140 1.89 -8.62 -3.14
CA ILE A 140 1.00 -9.45 -3.96
C ILE A 140 1.66 -9.69 -5.33
N ASP A 141 1.78 -10.96 -5.73
CA ASP A 141 2.21 -11.33 -7.07
C ASP A 141 1.02 -11.25 -8.02
N VAL A 142 1.21 -10.55 -9.15
CA VAL A 142 0.16 -10.30 -10.15
C VAL A 142 0.61 -10.90 -11.48
N PRO A 143 0.03 -12.05 -11.89
CA PRO A 143 0.40 -12.71 -13.16
C PRO A 143 0.00 -11.92 -14.40
N GLY A 144 -1.13 -11.20 -14.35
CA GLY A 144 -1.68 -10.48 -15.50
C GLY A 144 -1.23 -9.02 -15.58
N THR A 145 -1.98 -8.23 -16.33
CA THR A 145 -1.76 -6.79 -16.48
C THR A 145 -2.54 -6.02 -15.42
N TRP A 146 -2.20 -4.73 -15.22
CA TRP A 146 -2.90 -3.89 -14.26
C TRP A 146 -4.37 -3.65 -14.63
N ALA A 147 -4.68 -3.63 -15.92
CA ALA A 147 -6.05 -3.46 -16.40
C ALA A 147 -6.91 -4.72 -16.21
N ASP A 148 -6.29 -5.88 -16.08
CA ASP A 148 -6.97 -7.17 -15.97
C ASP A 148 -7.08 -7.71 -14.55
N LEU A 149 -6.80 -6.88 -13.55
CA LEU A 149 -6.98 -7.28 -12.14
C LEU A 149 -8.45 -7.52 -11.84
N GLU A 150 -8.75 -8.71 -11.38
CA GLU A 150 -10.11 -9.14 -11.02
C GLU A 150 -10.05 -10.05 -9.78
N PRO A 151 -11.18 -10.41 -9.19
CA PRO A 151 -11.18 -11.29 -8.02
C PRO A 151 -10.43 -12.60 -8.29
N LYS A 152 -9.61 -13.02 -7.34
CA LYS A 152 -8.83 -14.27 -7.37
C LYS A 152 -7.84 -14.36 -8.54
N SER A 153 -7.36 -13.21 -9.02
CA SER A 153 -6.40 -13.16 -10.13
C SER A 153 -4.95 -12.99 -9.69
N ALA A 154 -4.70 -12.93 -8.39
CA ALA A 154 -3.38 -12.64 -7.83
C ALA A 154 -3.13 -13.46 -6.57
N ARG A 155 -1.93 -13.37 -6.00
CA ARG A 155 -1.58 -14.13 -4.79
C ARG A 155 -0.76 -13.30 -3.83
N ILE A 156 -1.23 -13.22 -2.57
CA ILE A 156 -0.47 -12.60 -1.49
C ILE A 156 0.77 -13.45 -1.22
N ARG A 157 1.93 -12.80 -1.25
CA ARG A 157 3.21 -13.45 -0.98
C ARG A 157 3.62 -13.24 0.46
N GLU A 158 3.41 -12.04 1.00
CA GLU A 158 3.84 -11.69 2.35
C GLU A 158 3.00 -10.55 2.90
N ILE A 159 2.74 -10.58 4.21
CA ILE A 159 2.13 -9.48 4.96
C ILE A 159 3.09 -9.18 6.11
N PHE A 160 3.56 -7.93 6.22
CA PHE A 160 4.42 -7.56 7.34
C PHE A 160 4.09 -6.16 7.86
N THR A 161 4.31 -5.98 9.16
CA THR A 161 4.07 -4.71 9.85
C THR A 161 5.40 -4.19 10.39
N ALA A 162 5.67 -2.89 10.16
CA ALA A 162 6.86 -2.26 10.70
C ALA A 162 6.76 -2.20 12.23
N ARG A 163 7.82 -2.64 12.90
CA ARG A 163 7.89 -2.66 14.36
C ARG A 163 9.23 -2.12 14.82
N LYS A 164 9.17 -1.34 15.90
CA LYS A 164 10.37 -0.95 16.60
C LYS A 164 10.91 -2.18 17.33
N ARG A 165 12.18 -2.51 17.10
CA ARG A 165 12.85 -3.57 17.86
C ARG A 165 13.21 -3.03 19.24
N ASP A 166 12.88 -3.80 20.27
CA ASP A 166 13.30 -3.54 21.64
C ASP A 166 14.79 -3.81 21.81
#